data_55df30eed8fa29fdc6ff6843ff03a5ef
#
_entry.id   55df30eed8fa29fdc6ff6843ff03a5ef
#
_cell.length_a   1.000
_cell.length_b   1.000
_cell.length_c   1.000
_cell.angle_alpha   90.00
_cell.angle_beta   90.00
_cell.angle_gamma   90.00
#
_symmetry.space_group_name_H-M   'P 1'
#
loop_
_entity.id
_entity.type
_entity.pdbx_description
1 polymer ?
#
loop_
_entity_poly.entity_id
_entity_poly.type
_entity_poly.pdbx_seq_one_letter_code
_entity_poly.pdbx_strand_id
1 'polypeptide(L)'
;MIFHCRKMTKQNPKTAIVTGGGQRIGRAISLALAKDGWQVAVHFNSSLDEANEVVDEITSSGNVALAVKADLTDEVSVASLIASISNKLAPVTVVINNASIFEEDTVKNATKTSWDRHLAVNLRAPFLLTQSLAKNLNKDEKGNIINIVDQRVENLTPYFTSYTLSKSALWMLTKTTAAALAPNIRVNAIGPGPTLPSIRQSQLQFDRQVALTPLEVQVDVEEICNAVRFILATPSMTGQLLSIDSGQHLGWAQPGQSNRPDE
;
A
#
# COMPACT_ATOMS: atom_id res chain seq x y z
N MET A 1 -20.58 -23.22 33.34
CA MET A 1 -19.68 -22.34 32.54
C MET A 1 -20.57 -21.50 31.64
N ILE A 2 -20.84 -20.24 32.03
CA ILE A 2 -21.82 -19.37 31.34
C ILE A 2 -21.05 -18.63 30.26
N PHE A 3 -21.28 -18.98 29.00
CA PHE A 3 -20.78 -18.20 27.86
C PHE A 3 -21.49 -16.84 27.85
N HIS A 4 -20.79 -15.80 28.27
CA HIS A 4 -21.24 -14.44 28.04
C HIS A 4 -21.17 -14.16 26.54
N CYS A 5 -22.31 -14.20 25.89
CA CYS A 5 -22.49 -13.65 24.55
C CYS A 5 -22.17 -12.14 24.64
N ARG A 6 -20.96 -11.75 24.22
CA ARG A 6 -20.58 -10.34 24.10
C ARG A 6 -21.57 -9.71 23.10
N LYS A 7 -22.50 -8.89 23.58
CA LYS A 7 -23.30 -8.02 22.71
C LYS A 7 -22.35 -7.29 21.78
N MET A 8 -22.50 -7.50 20.48
CA MET A 8 -21.80 -6.69 19.47
C MET A 8 -22.24 -5.24 19.67
N THR A 9 -21.43 -4.47 20.37
CA THR A 9 -21.53 -3.01 20.36
C THR A 9 -21.34 -2.60 18.91
N LYS A 10 -22.29 -1.87 18.31
CA LYS A 10 -22.11 -1.23 17.00
C LYS A 10 -20.81 -0.42 17.10
N GLN A 11 -19.74 -0.93 16.54
CA GLN A 11 -18.51 -0.15 16.40
C GLN A 11 -18.86 1.05 15.53
N ASN A 12 -18.43 2.23 15.97
CA ASN A 12 -18.55 3.42 15.13
C ASN A 12 -17.90 3.12 13.77
N PRO A 13 -18.54 3.49 12.66
CA PRO A 13 -17.99 3.27 11.34
C PRO A 13 -16.57 3.89 11.26
N LYS A 14 -15.65 3.19 10.64
CA LYS A 14 -14.27 3.61 10.47
C LYS A 14 -13.94 3.66 8.99
N THR A 15 -13.15 4.63 8.60
CA THR A 15 -12.76 4.81 7.20
C THR A 15 -11.31 4.45 6.98
N ALA A 16 -11.06 3.71 5.89
CA ALA A 16 -9.75 3.49 5.32
C ALA A 16 -9.62 4.26 3.99
N ILE A 17 -8.48 4.92 3.78
CA ILE A 17 -8.08 5.41 2.46
C ILE A 17 -7.08 4.43 1.84
N VAL A 18 -7.31 4.06 0.57
CA VAL A 18 -6.39 3.26 -0.24
C VAL A 18 -5.90 4.11 -1.41
N THR A 19 -4.62 4.50 -1.40
CA THR A 19 -4.07 5.25 -2.53
C THR A 19 -3.84 4.32 -3.73
N GLY A 20 -4.25 4.78 -4.95
CA GLY A 20 -4.29 3.91 -6.12
C GLY A 20 -5.26 2.74 -5.95
N GLY A 21 -6.39 2.99 -5.26
CA GLY A 21 -7.36 1.97 -4.84
C GLY A 21 -8.25 1.39 -5.95
N GLY A 22 -8.21 1.97 -7.17
CA GLY A 22 -9.07 1.55 -8.29
C GLY A 22 -8.52 0.38 -9.10
N GLN A 23 -7.27 0.02 -8.97
CA GLN A 23 -6.62 -0.98 -9.84
C GLN A 23 -5.74 -1.94 -9.06
N ARG A 24 -5.50 -3.14 -9.65
CA ARG A 24 -4.48 -4.10 -9.23
C ARG A 24 -4.58 -4.43 -7.72
N ILE A 25 -3.45 -4.40 -6.99
CA ILE A 25 -3.37 -4.65 -5.55
C ILE A 25 -4.27 -3.67 -4.76
N GLY A 26 -4.29 -2.39 -5.16
CA GLY A 26 -5.13 -1.38 -4.51
C GLY A 26 -6.62 -1.69 -4.59
N ARG A 27 -7.10 -2.15 -5.76
CA ARG A 27 -8.49 -2.60 -5.95
C ARG A 27 -8.84 -3.75 -5.00
N ALA A 28 -7.99 -4.76 -4.95
CA ALA A 28 -8.23 -5.91 -4.08
C ALA A 28 -8.27 -5.52 -2.59
N ILE A 29 -7.35 -4.66 -2.14
CA ILE A 29 -7.34 -4.14 -0.77
C ILE A 29 -8.61 -3.33 -0.49
N SER A 30 -9.06 -2.49 -1.43
CA SER A 30 -10.28 -1.69 -1.28
C SER A 30 -11.51 -2.57 -1.09
N LEU A 31 -11.66 -3.60 -1.92
CA LEU A 31 -12.76 -4.56 -1.82
C LEU A 31 -12.70 -5.39 -0.54
N ALA A 32 -11.51 -5.86 -0.16
CA ALA A 32 -11.31 -6.65 1.05
C ALA A 32 -11.68 -5.84 2.31
N LEU A 33 -11.23 -4.59 2.41
CA LEU A 33 -11.56 -3.71 3.53
C LEU A 33 -13.07 -3.42 3.60
N ALA A 34 -13.72 -3.17 2.46
CA ALA A 34 -15.16 -2.96 2.41
C ALA A 34 -15.93 -4.20 2.88
N LYS A 35 -15.52 -5.40 2.45
CA LYS A 35 -16.09 -6.68 2.90
C LYS A 35 -15.94 -6.89 4.42
N ASP A 36 -14.87 -6.35 4.99
CA ASP A 36 -14.59 -6.41 6.43
C ASP A 36 -15.31 -5.26 7.21
N GLY A 37 -16.20 -4.49 6.55
CA GLY A 37 -17.06 -3.47 7.15
C GLY A 37 -16.43 -2.08 7.29
N TRP A 38 -15.29 -1.83 6.62
CA TRP A 38 -14.72 -0.48 6.54
C TRP A 38 -15.47 0.37 5.51
N GLN A 39 -15.64 1.66 5.80
CA GLN A 39 -15.89 2.64 4.75
C GLN A 39 -14.59 2.86 3.98
N VAL A 40 -14.63 2.88 2.66
CA VAL A 40 -13.41 2.93 1.84
C VAL A 40 -13.38 4.17 0.96
N ALA A 41 -12.35 4.99 1.14
CA ALA A 41 -12.00 6.05 0.21
C ALA A 41 -11.03 5.48 -0.85
N VAL A 42 -11.53 5.30 -2.05
CA VAL A 42 -10.78 4.78 -3.21
C VAL A 42 -10.10 5.95 -3.90
N HIS A 43 -8.81 6.15 -3.61
CA HIS A 43 -8.07 7.25 -4.22
C HIS A 43 -7.59 6.89 -5.62
N PHE A 44 -7.69 7.86 -6.54
CA PHE A 44 -7.16 7.81 -7.91
C PHE A 44 -6.54 9.15 -8.32
N ASN A 45 -5.67 9.12 -9.35
CA ASN A 45 -5.17 10.33 -10.02
C ASN A 45 -5.90 10.56 -11.35
N SER A 46 -5.72 9.68 -12.32
CA SER A 46 -6.31 9.76 -13.67
C SER A 46 -7.34 8.67 -13.98
N SER A 47 -7.33 7.57 -13.22
CA SER A 47 -8.16 6.37 -13.45
C SER A 47 -9.52 6.50 -12.75
N LEU A 48 -10.36 7.45 -13.21
CA LEU A 48 -11.67 7.73 -12.61
C LEU A 48 -12.63 6.56 -12.80
N ASP A 49 -12.67 5.99 -14.00
CA ASP A 49 -13.62 4.95 -14.33
C ASP A 49 -13.38 3.69 -13.50
N GLU A 50 -12.12 3.27 -13.37
CA GLU A 50 -11.73 2.12 -12.55
C GLU A 50 -11.99 2.37 -11.05
N ALA A 51 -11.81 3.60 -10.58
CA ALA A 51 -12.15 3.94 -9.20
C ALA A 51 -13.66 3.89 -8.96
N ASN A 52 -14.47 4.36 -9.92
CA ASN A 52 -15.93 4.27 -9.85
C ASN A 52 -16.42 2.82 -9.92
N GLU A 53 -15.85 1.98 -10.79
CA GLU A 53 -16.17 0.54 -10.82
C GLU A 53 -15.98 -0.12 -9.44
N VAL A 54 -14.89 0.19 -8.75
CA VAL A 54 -14.66 -0.32 -7.38
C VAL A 54 -15.69 0.22 -6.39
N VAL A 55 -16.02 1.51 -6.48
CA VAL A 55 -17.04 2.13 -5.61
C VAL A 55 -18.40 1.50 -5.86
N ASP A 56 -18.78 1.28 -7.12
CA ASP A 56 -20.06 0.66 -7.50
C ASP A 56 -20.14 -0.80 -7.01
N GLU A 57 -19.07 -1.57 -7.12
CA GLU A 57 -19.00 -2.93 -6.59
C GLU A 57 -19.17 -2.96 -5.06
N ILE A 58 -18.49 -2.06 -4.35
CA ILE A 58 -18.61 -1.94 -2.90
C ILE A 58 -20.03 -1.54 -2.48
N THR A 59 -20.61 -0.52 -3.14
CA THR A 59 -21.92 0.01 -2.77
C THR A 59 -23.05 -0.93 -3.14
N SER A 60 -22.93 -1.65 -4.27
CA SER A 60 -23.87 -2.69 -4.66
C SER A 60 -23.94 -3.86 -3.67
N SER A 61 -22.86 -4.10 -2.94
CA SER A 61 -22.84 -5.10 -1.84
C SER A 61 -23.34 -4.56 -0.48
N GLY A 62 -23.87 -3.32 -0.45
CA GLY A 62 -24.43 -2.69 0.75
C GLY A 62 -23.39 -2.01 1.66
N ASN A 63 -22.13 -1.91 1.21
CA ASN A 63 -21.07 -1.22 1.92
C ASN A 63 -20.91 0.24 1.47
N VAL A 64 -20.04 1.01 2.11
CA VAL A 64 -19.88 2.44 1.84
C VAL A 64 -18.49 2.70 1.24
N ALA A 65 -18.46 3.36 0.10
CA ALA A 65 -17.22 3.80 -0.52
C ALA A 65 -17.38 5.17 -1.20
N LEU A 66 -16.26 5.82 -1.46
CA LEU A 66 -16.17 7.11 -2.14
C LEU A 66 -14.91 7.14 -3.01
N ALA A 67 -15.06 7.48 -4.30
CA ALA A 67 -13.93 7.79 -5.15
C ALA A 67 -13.40 9.19 -4.83
N VAL A 68 -12.07 9.31 -4.62
CA VAL A 68 -11.42 10.57 -4.26
C VAL A 68 -10.24 10.83 -5.19
N LYS A 69 -10.26 11.99 -5.85
CA LYS A 69 -9.21 12.41 -6.77
C LYS A 69 -8.15 13.22 -6.04
N ALA A 70 -6.88 12.88 -6.25
CA ALA A 70 -5.75 13.75 -5.91
C ALA A 70 -4.55 13.41 -6.81
N ASP A 71 -3.75 14.41 -7.15
CA ASP A 71 -2.41 14.18 -7.69
C ASP A 71 -1.43 14.07 -6.52
N LEU A 72 -0.80 12.92 -6.37
CA LEU A 72 0.15 12.69 -5.27
C LEU A 72 1.48 13.45 -5.44
N THR A 73 1.69 14.12 -6.57
CA THR A 73 2.79 15.07 -6.73
C THR A 73 2.46 16.47 -6.21
N ASP A 74 1.17 16.77 -6.01
CA ASP A 74 0.69 18.04 -5.45
C ASP A 74 0.54 17.95 -3.93
N GLU A 75 1.47 18.54 -3.20
CA GLU A 75 1.50 18.50 -1.74
C GLU A 75 0.24 19.11 -1.08
N VAL A 76 -0.36 20.12 -1.70
CA VAL A 76 -1.56 20.78 -1.17
C VAL A 76 -2.75 19.83 -1.24
N SER A 77 -2.93 19.19 -2.39
CA SER A 77 -3.97 18.17 -2.59
C SER A 77 -3.82 17.01 -1.59
N VAL A 78 -2.60 16.49 -1.45
CA VAL A 78 -2.32 15.38 -0.52
C VAL A 78 -2.57 15.78 0.94
N ALA A 79 -2.11 16.95 1.37
CA ALA A 79 -2.25 17.40 2.75
C ALA A 79 -3.71 17.58 3.18
N SER A 80 -4.60 17.97 2.24
CA SER A 80 -6.03 18.17 2.49
C SER A 80 -6.88 16.89 2.40
N LEU A 81 -6.33 15.81 1.85
CA LEU A 81 -7.10 14.63 1.43
C LEU A 81 -7.82 13.96 2.61
N ILE A 82 -7.14 13.70 3.72
CA ILE A 82 -7.73 13.04 4.90
C ILE A 82 -8.89 13.85 5.48
N ALA A 83 -8.71 15.16 5.65
CA ALA A 83 -9.77 16.03 6.16
C ALA A 83 -10.98 16.06 5.20
N SER A 84 -10.74 16.12 3.89
CA SER A 84 -11.82 16.12 2.90
C SER A 84 -12.63 14.82 2.89
N ILE A 85 -11.98 13.68 3.11
CA ILE A 85 -12.64 12.37 3.24
C ILE A 85 -13.46 12.32 4.53
N SER A 86 -12.89 12.73 5.65
CA SER A 86 -13.55 12.69 6.96
C SER A 86 -14.77 13.62 7.06
N ASN A 87 -14.90 14.59 6.14
CA ASN A 87 -16.10 15.42 6.00
C ASN A 87 -17.25 14.72 5.25
N LYS A 88 -16.97 13.62 4.53
CA LYS A 88 -17.95 12.90 3.71
C LYS A 88 -18.24 11.49 4.21
N LEU A 89 -17.27 10.89 4.89
CA LEU A 89 -17.34 9.57 5.50
C LEU A 89 -17.06 9.69 7.01
N ALA A 90 -17.08 8.58 7.73
CA ALA A 90 -16.56 8.53 9.09
C ALA A 90 -15.07 8.95 9.14
N PRO A 91 -14.53 9.32 10.31
CA PRO A 91 -13.14 9.71 10.44
C PRO A 91 -12.19 8.66 9.85
N VAL A 92 -11.20 9.12 9.09
CA VAL A 92 -10.15 8.25 8.55
C VAL A 92 -9.26 7.80 9.70
N THR A 93 -9.15 6.49 9.88
CA THR A 93 -8.27 5.88 10.89
C THR A 93 -7.23 4.93 10.29
N VAL A 94 -7.38 4.58 8.99
CA VAL A 94 -6.44 3.71 8.27
C VAL A 94 -5.99 4.38 6.97
N VAL A 95 -4.69 4.38 6.74
CA VAL A 95 -4.06 4.82 5.48
C VAL A 95 -3.30 3.66 4.88
N ILE A 96 -3.67 3.24 3.67
CA ILE A 96 -2.93 2.27 2.86
C ILE A 96 -2.21 3.05 1.75
N ASN A 97 -0.91 3.24 1.90
CA ASN A 97 -0.05 3.87 0.91
C ASN A 97 0.34 2.81 -0.14
N ASN A 98 -0.54 2.60 -1.13
CA ASN A 98 -0.36 1.61 -2.18
C ASN A 98 0.03 2.25 -3.53
N ALA A 99 -0.41 3.48 -3.84
CA ALA A 99 -0.05 4.15 -5.08
C ALA A 99 1.48 4.22 -5.26
N SER A 100 1.95 3.93 -6.47
CA SER A 100 3.37 3.91 -6.76
C SER A 100 3.63 4.24 -8.23
N ILE A 101 4.71 4.94 -8.48
CA ILE A 101 5.34 5.03 -9.79
C ILE A 101 6.44 3.98 -9.83
N PHE A 102 6.49 3.23 -10.94
CA PHE A 102 7.47 2.19 -11.21
C PHE A 102 7.97 2.36 -12.63
N GLU A 103 9.04 3.12 -12.83
CA GLU A 103 9.65 3.40 -14.12
C GLU A 103 11.11 2.94 -14.10
N GLU A 104 11.56 2.37 -15.22
CA GLU A 104 12.93 1.87 -15.32
C GLU A 104 13.91 3.04 -15.46
N ASP A 105 14.90 3.07 -14.59
CA ASP A 105 16.10 3.89 -14.72
C ASP A 105 17.30 3.20 -14.07
N THR A 106 18.47 3.71 -14.35
CA THR A 106 19.74 3.25 -13.78
C THR A 106 20.57 4.46 -13.35
N VAL A 107 21.64 4.25 -12.60
CA VAL A 107 22.59 5.31 -12.24
C VAL A 107 23.10 6.09 -13.47
N LYS A 108 23.12 5.46 -14.66
CA LYS A 108 23.64 6.08 -15.89
C LYS A 108 22.62 6.95 -16.63
N ASN A 109 21.31 6.70 -16.46
CA ASN A 109 20.27 7.35 -17.27
C ASN A 109 19.11 7.94 -16.46
N ALA A 110 19.13 7.85 -15.12
CA ALA A 110 18.12 8.49 -14.30
C ALA A 110 18.08 10.00 -14.54
N THR A 111 16.90 10.51 -14.88
CA THR A 111 16.68 11.95 -15.09
C THR A 111 16.17 12.61 -13.83
N LYS A 112 16.36 13.94 -13.73
CA LYS A 112 15.75 14.70 -12.63
C LYS A 112 14.23 14.48 -12.53
N THR A 113 13.56 14.42 -13.68
CA THR A 113 12.10 14.23 -13.74
C THR A 113 11.69 12.85 -13.21
N SER A 114 12.34 11.76 -13.65
CA SER A 114 12.06 10.42 -13.13
C SER A 114 12.34 10.34 -11.63
N TRP A 115 13.48 10.84 -11.19
CA TRP A 115 13.88 10.89 -9.80
C TRP A 115 12.85 11.63 -8.91
N ASP A 116 12.53 12.87 -9.28
CA ASP A 116 11.62 13.71 -8.49
C ASP A 116 10.22 13.09 -8.41
N ARG A 117 9.71 12.52 -9.51
CA ARG A 117 8.39 11.86 -9.54
C ARG A 117 8.34 10.62 -8.64
N HIS A 118 9.37 9.77 -8.67
CA HIS A 118 9.44 8.62 -7.77
C HIS A 118 9.44 9.05 -6.30
N LEU A 119 10.26 10.03 -5.94
CA LEU A 119 10.30 10.52 -4.57
C LEU A 119 9.01 11.23 -4.15
N ALA A 120 8.39 12.01 -5.04
CA ALA A 120 7.14 12.69 -4.75
C ALA A 120 6.00 11.69 -4.43
N VAL A 121 5.77 10.73 -5.33
CA VAL A 121 4.64 9.79 -5.21
C VAL A 121 4.91 8.67 -4.20
N ASN A 122 6.10 8.06 -4.25
CA ASN A 122 6.37 6.86 -3.46
C ASN A 122 6.84 7.15 -2.03
N LEU A 123 7.28 8.38 -1.74
CA LEU A 123 7.84 8.74 -0.42
C LEU A 123 7.18 9.98 0.17
N ARG A 124 7.17 11.11 -0.57
CA ARG A 124 6.70 12.39 -0.04
C ARG A 124 5.20 12.36 0.24
N ALA A 125 4.39 11.83 -0.66
CA ALA A 125 2.94 11.70 -0.46
C ALA A 125 2.58 10.79 0.73
N PRO A 126 3.15 9.58 0.90
CA PRO A 126 2.99 8.80 2.12
C PRO A 126 3.35 9.54 3.41
N PHE A 127 4.42 10.34 3.40
CA PHE A 127 4.80 11.17 4.54
C PHE A 127 3.73 12.23 4.85
N LEU A 128 3.22 12.94 3.85
CA LEU A 128 2.17 13.95 4.01
C LEU A 128 0.85 13.35 4.49
N LEU A 129 0.47 12.18 3.96
CA LEU A 129 -0.71 11.44 4.45
C LEU A 129 -0.54 10.98 5.89
N THR A 130 0.67 10.56 6.27
CA THR A 130 1.01 10.24 7.67
C THR A 130 0.86 11.44 8.58
N GLN A 131 1.39 12.60 8.18
CA GLN A 131 1.22 13.87 8.93
C GLN A 131 -0.25 14.28 9.02
N SER A 132 -0.98 14.16 7.91
CA SER A 132 -2.40 14.53 7.86
C SER A 132 -3.22 13.62 8.77
N LEU A 133 -2.98 12.30 8.78
CA LEU A 133 -3.64 11.39 9.71
C LEU A 133 -3.33 11.77 11.17
N ALA A 134 -2.06 12.00 11.50
CA ALA A 134 -1.65 12.34 12.86
C ALA A 134 -2.29 13.64 13.38
N LYS A 135 -2.53 14.61 12.47
CA LYS A 135 -3.18 15.88 12.81
C LYS A 135 -4.70 15.77 12.96
N ASN A 136 -5.34 14.88 12.21
CA ASN A 136 -6.81 14.77 12.15
C ASN A 136 -7.37 13.60 12.99
N LEU A 137 -6.52 12.73 13.55
CA LEU A 137 -6.95 11.61 14.39
C LEU A 137 -7.46 12.15 15.73
N ASN A 138 -8.65 11.75 16.13
CA ASN A 138 -9.21 12.11 17.44
C ASN A 138 -8.38 11.49 18.58
N LYS A 139 -8.34 12.17 19.74
CA LYS A 139 -7.50 11.75 20.88
C LYS A 139 -7.76 10.33 21.39
N ASP A 140 -9.01 9.88 21.28
CA ASP A 140 -9.43 8.55 21.77
C ASP A 140 -9.39 7.47 20.68
N GLU A 141 -9.02 7.84 19.45
CA GLU A 141 -8.92 6.92 18.33
C GLU A 141 -7.49 6.39 18.16
N LYS A 142 -7.41 5.19 17.58
CA LYS A 142 -6.13 4.58 17.19
C LYS A 142 -6.04 4.49 15.68
N GLY A 143 -4.92 4.95 15.14
CA GLY A 143 -4.66 4.94 13.70
C GLY A 143 -3.75 3.78 13.26
N ASN A 144 -3.85 3.44 11.98
CA ASN A 144 -2.95 2.52 11.31
C ASN A 144 -2.50 3.07 9.96
N ILE A 145 -1.22 2.91 9.68
CA ILE A 145 -0.64 3.19 8.37
C ILE A 145 0.04 1.92 7.86
N ILE A 146 -0.29 1.53 6.64
CA ILE A 146 0.34 0.40 5.97
C ILE A 146 0.96 0.90 4.67
N ASN A 147 2.27 0.81 4.57
CA ASN A 147 3.03 1.20 3.40
C ASN A 147 3.29 -0.03 2.52
N ILE A 148 2.78 -0.02 1.28
CA ILE A 148 3.14 -1.04 0.30
C ILE A 148 4.50 -0.65 -0.27
N VAL A 149 5.52 -1.35 0.19
CA VAL A 149 6.90 -1.19 -0.30
C VAL A 149 7.16 -2.16 -1.46
N ASP A 150 8.28 -2.81 -1.49
CA ASP A 150 8.67 -3.83 -2.47
C ASP A 150 9.69 -4.75 -1.80
N GLN A 151 9.79 -6.01 -2.20
CA GLN A 151 10.81 -6.92 -1.71
C GLN A 151 12.25 -6.39 -1.98
N ARG A 152 12.42 -5.52 -3.00
CA ARG A 152 13.71 -4.87 -3.32
C ARG A 152 14.30 -4.04 -2.18
N VAL A 153 13.53 -3.67 -1.17
CA VAL A 153 14.08 -2.98 0.00
C VAL A 153 15.00 -3.86 0.84
N GLU A 154 14.88 -5.18 0.69
CA GLU A 154 15.73 -6.19 1.34
C GLU A 154 16.73 -6.82 0.35
N ASN A 155 16.40 -6.88 -0.94
CA ASN A 155 17.23 -7.49 -1.96
C ASN A 155 17.40 -6.56 -3.17
N LEU A 156 18.46 -5.76 -3.16
CA LEU A 156 18.70 -4.68 -4.12
C LEU A 156 19.06 -5.22 -5.52
N THR A 157 18.63 -4.51 -6.54
CA THR A 157 19.04 -4.73 -7.94
C THR A 157 19.76 -3.50 -8.49
N PRO A 158 20.58 -3.63 -9.55
CA PRO A 158 21.25 -2.48 -10.17
C PRO A 158 20.31 -1.66 -11.09
N TYR A 159 19.06 -2.07 -11.23
CA TYR A 159 18.04 -1.47 -12.08
C TYR A 159 16.98 -0.77 -11.22
N PHE A 160 16.17 0.09 -11.85
CA PHE A 160 15.10 0.83 -11.18
C PHE A 160 15.62 1.66 -10.00
N THR A 161 16.67 2.42 -10.24
CA THR A 161 17.43 3.13 -9.19
C THR A 161 16.54 4.07 -8.38
N SER A 162 15.82 4.99 -9.05
CA SER A 162 14.96 5.97 -8.36
C SER A 162 13.80 5.29 -7.63
N TYR A 163 13.21 4.27 -8.24
CA TYR A 163 12.17 3.46 -7.60
C TYR A 163 12.68 2.76 -6.35
N THR A 164 13.78 2.01 -6.47
CA THR A 164 14.36 1.26 -5.34
C THR A 164 14.70 2.17 -4.18
N LEU A 165 15.33 3.32 -4.45
CA LEU A 165 15.65 4.31 -3.43
C LEU A 165 14.39 4.89 -2.77
N SER A 166 13.34 5.20 -3.57
CA SER A 166 12.08 5.70 -3.02
C SER A 166 11.38 4.68 -2.09
N LYS A 167 11.38 3.39 -2.47
CA LYS A 167 10.80 2.32 -1.63
C LYS A 167 11.65 2.00 -0.40
N SER A 168 12.98 2.02 -0.52
CA SER A 168 13.88 1.86 0.64
C SER A 168 13.72 3.01 1.62
N ALA A 169 13.59 4.25 1.13
CA ALA A 169 13.29 5.40 1.98
C ALA A 169 11.90 5.29 2.64
N LEU A 170 10.88 4.77 1.93
CA LEU A 170 9.55 4.52 2.50
C LEU A 170 9.61 3.45 3.62
N TRP A 171 10.47 2.42 3.47
CA TRP A 171 10.73 1.46 4.53
C TRP A 171 11.38 2.12 5.76
N MET A 172 12.38 3.00 5.56
CA MET A 172 12.96 3.75 6.68
C MET A 172 11.94 4.70 7.32
N LEU A 173 11.11 5.38 6.51
CA LEU A 173 10.01 6.22 6.99
C LEU A 173 9.03 5.41 7.85
N THR A 174 8.71 4.17 7.47
CA THR A 174 7.86 3.28 8.27
C THR A 174 8.37 3.12 9.69
N LYS A 175 9.65 2.79 9.85
CA LYS A 175 10.27 2.61 11.18
C LYS A 175 10.33 3.90 11.98
N THR A 176 10.72 4.98 11.33
CA THR A 176 10.83 6.30 11.99
C THR A 176 9.47 6.80 12.48
N THR A 177 8.44 6.69 11.63
CA THR A 177 7.09 7.15 12.00
C THR A 177 6.40 6.22 12.97
N ALA A 178 6.68 4.91 12.93
CA ALA A 178 6.22 3.96 13.94
C ALA A 178 6.70 4.35 15.35
N ALA A 179 7.96 4.73 15.48
CA ALA A 179 8.51 5.19 16.76
C ALA A 179 7.93 6.55 17.19
N ALA A 180 7.81 7.49 16.23
CA ALA A 180 7.40 8.86 16.52
C ALA A 180 5.91 9.00 16.87
N LEU A 181 5.05 8.12 16.33
CA LEU A 181 3.58 8.24 16.45
C LEU A 181 2.96 7.26 17.46
N ALA A 182 3.80 6.39 18.07
CA ALA A 182 3.35 5.54 19.17
C ALA A 182 2.95 6.41 20.39
N PRO A 183 1.96 5.99 21.19
CA PRO A 183 1.16 4.77 21.09
C PRO A 183 -0.13 4.93 20.26
N ASN A 184 -0.33 6.05 19.58
CA ASN A 184 -1.63 6.39 18.97
C ASN A 184 -1.77 5.87 17.54
N ILE A 185 -0.68 5.84 16.77
CA ILE A 185 -0.69 5.37 15.39
C ILE A 185 0.39 4.29 15.25
N ARG A 186 -0.01 3.14 14.70
CA ARG A 186 0.90 2.08 14.30
C ARG A 186 1.25 2.23 12.83
N VAL A 187 2.49 1.98 12.46
CA VAL A 187 2.95 2.07 11.07
C VAL A 187 3.72 0.80 10.74
N ASN A 188 3.28 0.08 9.71
CA ASN A 188 3.92 -1.14 9.23
C ASN A 188 4.03 -1.12 7.70
N ALA A 189 4.76 -2.06 7.14
CA ALA A 189 4.92 -2.20 5.71
C ALA A 189 4.60 -3.64 5.25
N ILE A 190 4.20 -3.74 3.99
CA ILE A 190 4.11 -5.00 3.24
C ILE A 190 5.03 -4.88 2.04
N GLY A 191 5.87 -5.89 1.80
CA GLY A 191 6.77 -6.02 0.66
C GLY A 191 6.28 -7.13 -0.27
N PRO A 192 5.45 -6.83 -1.28
CA PRO A 192 5.03 -7.81 -2.26
C PRO A 192 6.18 -8.28 -3.14
N GLY A 193 6.15 -9.53 -3.55
CA GLY A 193 6.89 -10.09 -4.67
C GLY A 193 6.08 -10.12 -5.96
N PRO A 194 6.32 -11.09 -6.85
CA PRO A 194 5.64 -11.21 -8.15
C PRO A 194 4.16 -11.57 -7.96
N THR A 195 3.33 -10.53 -7.87
CA THR A 195 1.88 -10.64 -7.61
C THR A 195 1.06 -10.54 -8.90
N LEU A 196 1.32 -9.51 -9.70
CA LEU A 196 0.64 -9.25 -10.98
C LEU A 196 1.68 -8.77 -12.00
N PRO A 197 1.60 -9.20 -13.28
CA PRO A 197 2.54 -8.72 -14.29
C PRO A 197 2.49 -7.20 -14.40
N SER A 198 3.64 -6.54 -14.58
CA SER A 198 3.68 -5.11 -14.85
C SER A 198 3.14 -4.82 -16.26
N ILE A 199 2.77 -3.56 -16.52
CA ILE A 199 2.27 -3.16 -17.85
C ILE A 199 3.34 -3.32 -18.97
N ARG A 200 4.61 -3.48 -18.60
CA ARG A 200 5.74 -3.66 -19.50
C ARG A 200 6.14 -5.13 -19.67
N GLN A 201 5.59 -6.00 -18.86
CA GLN A 201 5.99 -7.40 -18.75
C GLN A 201 4.99 -8.29 -19.50
N SER A 202 5.48 -9.15 -20.37
CA SER A 202 4.67 -10.22 -20.95
C SER A 202 4.38 -11.30 -19.90
N GLN A 203 3.34 -12.11 -20.12
CA GLN A 203 3.03 -13.23 -19.23
C GLN A 203 4.20 -14.19 -19.08
N LEU A 204 4.91 -14.49 -20.18
CA LEU A 204 6.09 -15.37 -20.15
C LEU A 204 7.23 -14.80 -19.28
N GLN A 205 7.46 -13.49 -19.32
CA GLN A 205 8.46 -12.83 -18.47
C GLN A 205 8.05 -12.90 -16.99
N PHE A 206 6.76 -12.68 -16.72
CA PHE A 206 6.23 -12.80 -15.36
C PHE A 206 6.34 -14.23 -14.83
N ASP A 207 5.98 -15.24 -15.63
CA ASP A 207 6.08 -16.65 -15.24
C ASP A 207 7.54 -17.05 -14.94
N ARG A 208 8.50 -16.54 -15.74
CA ARG A 208 9.93 -16.71 -15.45
C ARG A 208 10.34 -16.07 -14.13
N GLN A 209 9.85 -14.86 -13.85
CA GLN A 209 10.13 -14.18 -12.59
C GLN A 209 9.60 -14.98 -11.40
N VAL A 210 8.40 -15.54 -11.51
CA VAL A 210 7.83 -16.43 -10.48
C VAL A 210 8.67 -17.68 -10.28
N ALA A 211 9.05 -18.35 -11.39
CA ALA A 211 9.89 -19.56 -11.35
C ALA A 211 11.29 -19.33 -10.77
N LEU A 212 11.75 -18.06 -10.67
CA LEU A 212 13.03 -17.69 -10.07
C LEU A 212 12.94 -17.40 -8.58
N THR A 213 11.76 -17.38 -8.00
CA THR A 213 11.61 -17.23 -6.55
C THR A 213 11.89 -18.56 -5.83
N PRO A 214 12.39 -18.54 -4.58
CA PRO A 214 12.66 -19.77 -3.84
C PRO A 214 11.49 -20.75 -3.69
N LEU A 215 10.25 -20.23 -3.62
CA LEU A 215 9.06 -21.08 -3.51
C LEU A 215 8.44 -21.41 -4.87
N GLU A 216 8.88 -20.76 -5.96
CA GLU A 216 8.35 -20.94 -7.33
C GLU A 216 6.82 -20.73 -7.42
N VAL A 217 6.27 -19.87 -6.54
CA VAL A 217 4.83 -19.61 -6.45
C VAL A 217 4.57 -18.13 -6.68
N GLN A 218 3.60 -17.84 -7.56
CA GLN A 218 3.06 -16.48 -7.69
C GLN A 218 2.38 -16.06 -6.38
N VAL A 219 2.67 -14.85 -5.94
CA VAL A 219 1.95 -14.27 -4.80
C VAL A 219 0.51 -13.96 -5.21
N ASP A 220 -0.47 -14.52 -4.49
CA ASP A 220 -1.87 -14.17 -4.70
C ASP A 220 -2.15 -12.78 -4.09
N VAL A 221 -2.95 -11.99 -4.80
CA VAL A 221 -3.40 -10.67 -4.31
C VAL A 221 -4.14 -10.80 -2.97
N GLU A 222 -4.87 -11.90 -2.76
CA GLU A 222 -5.56 -12.17 -1.49
C GLU A 222 -4.58 -12.37 -0.32
N GLU A 223 -3.35 -12.85 -0.56
CA GLU A 223 -2.32 -12.94 0.49
C GLU A 223 -1.90 -11.54 0.96
N ILE A 224 -1.83 -10.56 0.05
CA ILE A 224 -1.58 -9.16 0.41
C ILE A 224 -2.77 -8.61 1.23
N CYS A 225 -4.00 -8.92 0.84
CA CYS A 225 -5.20 -8.54 1.62
C CYS A 225 -5.18 -9.17 3.02
N ASN A 226 -4.78 -10.43 3.13
CA ASN A 226 -4.65 -11.13 4.42
C ASN A 226 -3.53 -10.52 5.29
N ALA A 227 -2.42 -10.07 4.69
CA ALA A 227 -1.38 -9.34 5.42
C ALA A 227 -1.90 -7.99 5.94
N VAL A 228 -2.72 -7.26 5.17
CA VAL A 228 -3.40 -6.04 5.64
C VAL A 228 -4.31 -6.36 6.84
N ARG A 229 -5.17 -7.38 6.75
CA ARG A 229 -6.03 -7.82 7.86
C ARG A 229 -5.24 -8.21 9.10
N PHE A 230 -4.15 -8.97 8.91
CA PHE A 230 -3.27 -9.37 10.00
C PHE A 230 -2.67 -8.16 10.74
N ILE A 231 -2.13 -7.18 9.99
CA ILE A 231 -1.59 -5.93 10.56
C ILE A 231 -2.68 -5.18 11.35
N LEU A 232 -3.89 -5.04 10.78
CA LEU A 232 -4.99 -4.35 11.44
C LEU A 232 -5.45 -5.06 12.71
N ALA A 233 -5.46 -6.40 12.71
CA ALA A 233 -5.89 -7.24 13.84
C ALA A 233 -4.83 -7.42 14.93
N THR A 234 -3.57 -6.98 14.73
CA THR A 234 -2.44 -7.20 15.65
C THR A 234 -2.02 -5.89 16.33
N PRO A 235 -2.65 -5.49 17.45
CA PRO A 235 -2.45 -4.17 18.07
C PRO A 235 -1.06 -3.95 18.66
N SER A 236 -0.30 -5.00 18.94
CA SER A 236 1.07 -4.93 19.48
C SER A 236 2.16 -4.81 18.41
N MET A 237 1.78 -4.77 17.10
CA MET A 237 2.75 -4.74 15.99
C MET A 237 2.88 -3.34 15.40
N THR A 238 4.10 -2.80 15.38
CA THR A 238 4.46 -1.56 14.69
C THR A 238 5.92 -1.59 14.23
N GLY A 239 6.25 -0.86 13.18
CA GLY A 239 7.60 -0.77 12.62
C GLY A 239 8.08 -2.04 11.90
N GLN A 240 7.16 -2.94 11.50
CA GLN A 240 7.48 -4.23 10.89
C GLN A 240 7.28 -4.21 9.36
N LEU A 241 8.05 -5.03 8.66
CA LEU A 241 7.87 -5.39 7.27
C LEU A 241 7.39 -6.84 7.19
N LEU A 242 6.32 -7.07 6.47
CA LEU A 242 5.86 -8.40 6.06
C LEU A 242 6.21 -8.61 4.59
N SER A 243 7.24 -9.39 4.31
CA SER A 243 7.63 -9.79 2.96
C SER A 243 6.73 -10.95 2.51
N ILE A 244 5.83 -10.66 1.56
CA ILE A 244 4.91 -11.63 0.92
C ILE A 244 5.39 -11.77 -0.53
N ASP A 245 6.44 -12.55 -0.74
CA ASP A 245 7.24 -12.49 -1.96
C ASP A 245 7.80 -13.82 -2.46
N SER A 246 7.26 -14.92 -1.98
CA SER A 246 7.74 -16.27 -2.30
C SER A 246 9.24 -16.49 -2.01
N GLY A 247 9.78 -15.72 -1.05
CA GLY A 247 11.19 -15.77 -0.67
C GLY A 247 12.10 -14.99 -1.63
N GLN A 248 11.57 -14.18 -2.54
CA GLN A 248 12.37 -13.42 -3.52
C GLN A 248 13.42 -12.52 -2.85
N HIS A 249 13.16 -12.00 -1.65
CA HIS A 249 14.11 -11.18 -0.89
C HIS A 249 15.36 -11.95 -0.43
N LEU A 250 15.34 -13.29 -0.39
CA LEU A 250 16.48 -14.12 0.03
C LEU A 250 17.57 -14.26 -1.02
N GLY A 251 17.25 -13.98 -2.29
CA GLY A 251 18.21 -14.01 -3.39
C GLY A 251 17.53 -13.75 -4.72
N TRP A 252 17.94 -12.72 -5.42
CA TRP A 252 17.32 -12.29 -6.67
C TRP A 252 17.96 -12.88 -7.93
N ALA A 253 19.15 -13.43 -7.81
CA ALA A 253 19.88 -14.04 -8.94
C ALA A 253 20.38 -15.43 -8.55
N GLN A 254 19.96 -16.44 -9.29
CA GLN A 254 20.52 -17.77 -9.18
C GLN A 254 21.86 -17.85 -9.96
N PRO A 255 22.84 -18.62 -9.48
CA PRO A 255 24.09 -18.81 -10.21
C PRO A 255 23.87 -19.30 -11.64
N GLY A 256 24.45 -18.59 -12.63
CA GLY A 256 24.37 -18.96 -14.04
C GLY A 256 23.19 -18.39 -14.82
N GLN A 257 22.37 -17.56 -14.22
CA GLN A 257 21.25 -16.88 -14.91
C GLN A 257 21.61 -15.45 -15.30
N SER A 258 20.90 -14.91 -16.32
CA SER A 258 21.01 -13.50 -16.68
C SER A 258 20.58 -12.65 -15.50
N ASN A 259 21.46 -11.75 -15.07
CA ASN A 259 21.23 -10.87 -13.91
C ASN A 259 20.28 -9.70 -14.19
N ARG A 260 19.58 -9.69 -15.32
CA ARG A 260 18.64 -8.64 -15.66
C ARG A 260 17.22 -9.12 -15.34
N PRO A 261 16.46 -8.40 -14.51
CA PRO A 261 15.02 -8.66 -14.36
C PRO A 261 14.32 -8.50 -15.71
N ASP A 262 13.43 -9.41 -16.05
CA ASP A 262 12.58 -9.38 -17.25
C ASP A 262 11.37 -8.43 -16.99
N GLU A 263 11.63 -7.20 -16.51
CA GLU A 263 10.60 -6.22 -16.16
C GLU A 263 10.61 -4.98 -17.08
#